data_4cb63e2293b51684ba7e6f2146083ee4
#
_entry.id   4cb63e2293b51684ba7e6f2146083ee4
#
_cell.length_a   1.000
_cell.length_b   1.000
_cell.length_c   1.000
_cell.angle_alpha   90.00
_cell.angle_beta   90.00
_cell.angle_gamma   90.00
#
_symmetry.space_group_name_H-M   'P 1'
#
loop_
_entity.id
_entity.type
_entity.pdbx_description
1 polymer ?
#
loop_
_entity_poly.entity_id
_entity_poly.type
_entity_poly.pdbx_seq_one_letter_code
_entity_poly.pdbx_strand_id
1 'polypeptide(L)'
;MLVEPISRSHARKRFDCGDKEVTRFLQEQALQDQERDLSRTMVLVDEQVEPTRIVGYHTLLMAQVKQEEIPGDRPRIKRVIPVILLGQLGIDRKFQSRGYGELMLMDAQARVDEISRKTGVRAMMLDARNERLALWYERYDFIRFPDQFRMFKSIDAIRALRLIENR
;
A
#
# COMPACT_ATOMS: atom_id res chain seq x y z
N MET A 1 -3.20 -9.37 -16.64
CA MET A 1 -3.30 -9.03 -15.21
C MET A 1 -4.08 -7.74 -15.07
N LEU A 2 -5.05 -7.71 -14.17
CA LEU A 2 -5.91 -6.57 -13.89
C LEU A 2 -5.88 -6.25 -12.40
N VAL A 3 -5.80 -4.96 -12.06
CA VAL A 3 -5.98 -4.48 -10.67
C VAL A 3 -7.37 -3.88 -10.55
N GLU A 4 -8.17 -4.43 -9.66
CA GLU A 4 -9.56 -4.01 -9.47
C GLU A 4 -9.97 -3.99 -7.98
N PRO A 5 -11.05 -3.28 -7.61
CA PRO A 5 -11.56 -3.29 -6.24
C PRO A 5 -11.96 -4.70 -5.79
N ILE A 6 -11.65 -5.05 -4.54
CA ILE A 6 -12.11 -6.32 -3.95
C ILE A 6 -13.63 -6.40 -3.98
N SER A 7 -14.16 -7.57 -4.30
CA SER A 7 -15.58 -7.85 -4.34
C SER A 7 -15.91 -9.24 -3.77
N ARG A 8 -17.20 -9.55 -3.64
CA ARG A 8 -17.68 -10.85 -3.17
C ARG A 8 -17.35 -12.00 -4.11
N SER A 9 -17.13 -11.72 -5.41
CA SER A 9 -16.79 -12.73 -6.40
C SER A 9 -15.39 -13.30 -6.25
N HIS A 10 -14.48 -12.55 -5.60
CA HIS A 10 -13.09 -12.97 -5.43
C HIS A 10 -12.94 -14.12 -4.42
N ALA A 11 -12.14 -15.13 -4.79
CA ALA A 11 -11.89 -16.33 -4.00
C ALA A 11 -10.90 -16.07 -2.85
N ARG A 12 -11.24 -15.16 -1.94
CA ARG A 12 -10.38 -14.67 -0.85
C ARG A 12 -9.82 -15.78 0.04
N LYS A 13 -10.62 -16.81 0.30
CA LYS A 13 -10.23 -17.95 1.18
C LYS A 13 -9.08 -18.79 0.61
N ARG A 14 -8.80 -18.68 -0.69
CA ARG A 14 -7.72 -19.39 -1.36
C ARG A 14 -6.38 -18.68 -1.31
N PHE A 15 -6.37 -17.41 -0.92
CA PHE A 15 -5.16 -16.57 -0.85
C PHE A 15 -4.32 -16.96 0.37
N ASP A 16 -3.01 -17.12 0.16
CA ASP A 16 -1.99 -17.31 1.20
C ASP A 16 -0.67 -16.68 0.76
N CYS A 17 -0.28 -15.59 1.39
CA CYS A 17 1.00 -14.91 1.09
C CYS A 17 2.16 -15.37 1.99
N GLY A 18 1.91 -16.25 2.96
CA GLY A 18 2.92 -16.72 3.91
C GLY A 18 2.99 -15.94 5.22
N ASP A 19 2.52 -14.71 5.26
CA ASP A 19 2.29 -13.97 6.50
C ASP A 19 0.85 -14.21 6.96
N LYS A 20 0.69 -14.71 8.19
CA LYS A 20 -0.63 -15.08 8.72
C LYS A 20 -1.57 -13.89 8.88
N GLU A 21 -1.05 -12.75 9.33
CA GLU A 21 -1.88 -11.55 9.55
C GLU A 21 -2.32 -10.93 8.23
N VAL A 22 -1.40 -10.79 7.28
CA VAL A 22 -1.68 -10.28 5.94
C VAL A 22 -2.68 -11.19 5.20
N THR A 23 -2.51 -12.51 5.30
CA THR A 23 -3.43 -13.51 4.73
C THR A 23 -4.81 -13.41 5.37
N ARG A 24 -4.88 -13.41 6.70
CA ARG A 24 -6.13 -13.35 7.45
C ARG A 24 -6.90 -12.06 7.20
N PHE A 25 -6.22 -10.92 7.11
CA PHE A 25 -6.86 -9.64 6.81
C PHE A 25 -7.64 -9.72 5.48
N LEU A 26 -7.02 -10.21 4.41
CA LEU A 26 -7.71 -10.34 3.11
C LEU A 26 -8.90 -11.30 3.19
N GLN A 27 -8.70 -12.44 3.85
CA GLN A 27 -9.72 -13.49 3.93
C GLN A 27 -10.95 -13.09 4.74
N GLU A 28 -10.77 -12.29 5.80
CA GLU A 28 -11.81 -12.07 6.83
C GLU A 28 -12.27 -10.61 6.96
N GLN A 29 -11.39 -9.63 6.71
CA GLN A 29 -11.64 -8.22 7.05
C GLN A 29 -11.75 -7.29 5.83
N ALA A 30 -10.90 -7.44 4.84
CA ALA A 30 -10.75 -6.49 3.75
C ALA A 30 -12.05 -6.07 3.06
N LEU A 31 -12.94 -7.04 2.78
CA LEU A 31 -14.22 -6.74 2.13
C LEU A 31 -15.17 -6.00 3.07
N GLN A 32 -15.22 -6.38 4.34
CA GLN A 32 -16.08 -5.71 5.33
C GLN A 32 -15.62 -4.27 5.58
N ASP A 33 -14.30 -4.06 5.68
CA ASP A 33 -13.73 -2.73 5.86
C ASP A 33 -14.02 -1.83 4.64
N GLN A 34 -13.99 -2.40 3.45
CA GLN A 34 -14.37 -1.67 2.24
C GLN A 34 -15.85 -1.32 2.22
N GLU A 35 -16.74 -2.26 2.58
CA GLU A 35 -18.19 -2.04 2.65
C GLU A 35 -18.57 -1.00 3.73
N ARG A 36 -17.72 -0.81 4.75
CA ARG A 36 -17.89 0.18 5.83
C ARG A 36 -17.12 1.49 5.62
N ASP A 37 -16.51 1.68 4.46
CA ASP A 37 -15.68 2.84 4.13
C ASP A 37 -14.46 3.06 5.07
N LEU A 38 -13.98 2.00 5.72
CA LEU A 38 -12.79 2.08 6.60
C LEU A 38 -11.48 1.99 5.83
N SER A 39 -11.47 1.26 4.71
CA SER A 39 -10.31 1.13 3.84
C SER A 39 -10.71 0.82 2.40
N ARG A 40 -9.75 0.89 1.48
CA ARG A 40 -9.91 0.45 0.08
C ARG A 40 -8.89 -0.62 -0.23
N THR A 41 -9.38 -1.77 -0.64
CA THR A 41 -8.54 -2.90 -1.04
C THR A 41 -8.65 -3.13 -2.54
N MET A 42 -7.49 -3.17 -3.18
CA MET A 42 -7.35 -3.53 -4.60
C MET A 42 -6.74 -4.92 -4.69
N VAL A 43 -7.24 -5.72 -5.58
CA VAL A 43 -6.75 -7.08 -5.85
C VAL A 43 -6.19 -7.16 -7.27
N LEU A 44 -5.10 -7.92 -7.42
CA LEU A 44 -4.55 -8.31 -8.70
C LEU A 44 -5.10 -9.68 -9.09
N VAL A 45 -5.69 -9.78 -10.27
CA VAL A 45 -6.27 -11.01 -10.81
C VAL A 45 -5.71 -11.28 -12.20
N ASP A 46 -5.75 -12.56 -12.63
CA ASP A 46 -5.53 -12.94 -14.02
C ASP A 46 -6.89 -13.13 -14.70
N GLU A 47 -7.40 -12.07 -15.30
CA GLU A 47 -8.72 -12.03 -15.90
C GLU A 47 -8.94 -13.05 -17.05
N GLN A 48 -7.84 -13.50 -17.68
CA GLN A 48 -7.91 -14.44 -18.82
C GLN A 48 -7.88 -15.90 -18.37
N VAL A 49 -7.27 -16.20 -17.22
CA VAL A 49 -7.06 -17.58 -16.75
C VAL A 49 -8.00 -17.92 -15.61
N GLU A 50 -8.02 -17.13 -14.56
CA GLU A 50 -8.85 -17.37 -13.36
C GLU A 50 -9.24 -16.03 -12.71
N PRO A 51 -10.26 -15.32 -13.24
CA PRO A 51 -10.57 -13.94 -12.84
C PRO A 51 -11.01 -13.79 -11.39
N THR A 52 -11.43 -14.85 -10.73
CA THR A 52 -11.79 -14.81 -9.30
C THR A 52 -10.61 -15.00 -8.36
N ARG A 53 -9.47 -15.49 -8.87
CA ARG A 53 -8.30 -15.81 -8.06
C ARG A 53 -7.45 -14.59 -7.80
N ILE A 54 -7.21 -14.30 -6.54
CA ILE A 54 -6.35 -13.20 -6.12
C ILE A 54 -4.87 -13.65 -6.20
N VAL A 55 -4.11 -12.96 -7.03
CA VAL A 55 -2.65 -13.09 -7.18
C VAL A 55 -1.93 -12.27 -6.13
N GLY A 56 -2.45 -11.07 -5.85
CA GLY A 56 -1.92 -10.15 -4.86
C GLY A 56 -2.95 -9.09 -4.47
N TYR A 57 -2.65 -8.32 -3.45
CA TYR A 57 -3.51 -7.21 -3.05
C TYR A 57 -2.74 -6.13 -2.30
N HIS A 58 -3.31 -4.95 -2.25
CA HIS A 58 -2.94 -3.90 -1.31
C HIS A 58 -4.18 -3.25 -0.70
N THR A 59 -4.01 -2.66 0.47
CA THR A 59 -5.06 -1.92 1.17
C THR A 59 -4.56 -0.54 1.58
N LEU A 60 -5.33 0.48 1.23
CA LEU A 60 -5.09 1.88 1.59
C LEU A 60 -6.16 2.37 2.55
N LEU A 61 -5.76 3.16 3.54
CA LEU A 61 -6.65 3.84 4.46
C LEU A 61 -6.11 5.21 4.85
N MET A 62 -7.00 6.10 5.27
CA MET A 62 -6.62 7.42 5.78
C MET A 62 -5.98 7.28 7.16
N ALA A 63 -4.93 8.05 7.38
CA ALA A 63 -4.25 8.15 8.66
C ALA A 63 -3.77 9.59 8.89
N GLN A 64 -3.17 9.83 10.03
CA GLN A 64 -2.55 11.09 10.37
C GLN A 64 -1.28 10.87 11.19
N VAL A 65 -0.36 11.81 11.09
CA VAL A 65 0.90 11.81 11.83
C VAL A 65 1.20 13.23 12.31
N LYS A 66 1.86 13.35 13.45
CA LYS A 66 2.38 14.65 13.87
C LYS A 66 3.55 15.03 12.96
N GLN A 67 3.53 16.23 12.43
CA GLN A 67 4.55 16.68 11.49
C GLN A 67 5.95 16.62 12.09
N GLU A 68 6.10 16.86 13.37
CA GLU A 68 7.36 16.78 14.10
C GLU A 68 7.96 15.36 14.17
N GLU A 69 7.15 14.32 13.94
CA GLU A 69 7.59 12.92 13.92
C GLU A 69 8.20 12.53 12.57
N ILE A 70 7.96 13.32 11.51
CA ILE A 70 8.48 13.01 10.18
C ILE A 70 9.99 13.32 10.15
N PRO A 71 10.85 12.34 9.80
CA PRO A 71 12.28 12.54 9.70
C PRO A 71 12.65 13.70 8.76
N GLY A 72 13.48 14.63 9.24
CA GLY A 72 13.93 15.77 8.45
C GLY A 72 12.95 16.95 8.40
N ASP A 73 11.72 16.80 8.85
CA ASP A 73 10.76 17.91 8.96
C ASP A 73 10.87 18.57 10.33
N ARG A 74 11.07 19.90 10.34
CA ARG A 74 11.16 20.71 11.58
C ARG A 74 10.21 21.90 11.48
N PRO A 75 8.92 21.67 11.62
CA PRO A 75 7.93 22.73 11.48
C PRO A 75 8.03 23.77 12.61
N ARG A 76 7.81 25.03 12.26
CA ARG A 76 7.66 26.10 13.26
C ARG A 76 6.37 25.97 14.05
N ILE A 77 5.33 25.40 13.46
CA ILE A 77 4.01 25.18 14.05
C ILE A 77 3.76 23.68 14.08
N LYS A 78 3.52 23.17 15.28
CA LYS A 78 3.11 21.78 15.47
C LYS A 78 1.72 21.55 14.91
N ARG A 79 1.60 20.60 13.98
CA ARG A 79 0.32 20.23 13.38
C ARG A 79 0.25 18.74 13.13
N VAL A 80 -0.96 18.24 13.05
CA VAL A 80 -1.25 16.91 12.52
C VAL A 80 -1.47 17.03 11.04
N ILE A 81 -0.84 16.15 10.27
CA ILE A 81 -0.94 16.15 8.82
C ILE A 81 -1.60 14.87 8.31
N PRO A 82 -2.40 14.96 7.25
CA PRO A 82 -3.03 13.79 6.64
C PRO A 82 -2.01 12.99 5.82
N VAL A 83 -2.07 11.68 5.98
CA VAL A 83 -1.30 10.71 5.22
C VAL A 83 -2.20 9.57 4.78
N ILE A 84 -1.76 8.81 3.79
CA ILE A 84 -2.38 7.53 3.43
C ILE A 84 -1.48 6.41 3.91
N LEU A 85 -2.06 5.48 4.67
CA LEU A 85 -1.38 4.29 5.14
C LEU A 85 -1.58 3.15 4.13
N LEU A 86 -0.48 2.57 3.67
CA LEU A 86 -0.48 1.24 3.07
C LEU A 86 -0.58 0.23 4.21
N GLY A 87 -1.81 -0.14 4.55
CA GLY A 87 -2.09 -1.02 5.69
C GLY A 87 -1.68 -2.46 5.45
N GLN A 88 -1.85 -2.92 4.22
CA GLN A 88 -1.50 -4.28 3.82
C GLN A 88 -0.98 -4.32 2.38
N LEU A 89 -0.01 -5.20 2.13
CA LEU A 89 0.43 -5.59 0.80
C LEU A 89 0.89 -7.05 0.85
N GLY A 90 0.30 -7.89 0.00
CA GLY A 90 0.61 -9.31 -0.04
C GLY A 90 0.50 -9.90 -1.43
N ILE A 91 1.38 -10.86 -1.73
CA ILE A 91 1.35 -11.65 -2.96
C ILE A 91 1.21 -13.12 -2.58
N ASP A 92 0.26 -13.82 -3.17
CA ASP A 92 0.07 -15.25 -2.96
C ASP A 92 1.36 -16.02 -3.25
N ARG A 93 1.70 -17.00 -2.39
CA ARG A 93 2.96 -17.78 -2.45
C ARG A 93 3.24 -18.34 -3.84
N LYS A 94 2.20 -18.76 -4.56
CA LYS A 94 2.34 -19.35 -5.91
C LYS A 94 2.77 -18.34 -6.97
N PHE A 95 2.68 -17.05 -6.67
CA PHE A 95 2.96 -15.96 -7.59
C PHE A 95 4.09 -15.04 -7.12
N GLN A 96 4.73 -15.33 -5.99
CA GLN A 96 5.88 -14.55 -5.50
C GLN A 96 7.09 -14.64 -6.46
N SER A 97 8.01 -13.71 -6.33
CA SER A 97 9.25 -13.61 -7.12
C SER A 97 9.03 -13.40 -8.64
N ARG A 98 7.88 -12.82 -9.03
CA ARG A 98 7.53 -12.51 -10.42
C ARG A 98 7.28 -11.03 -10.68
N GLY A 99 7.71 -10.13 -9.77
CA GLY A 99 7.52 -8.69 -9.91
C GLY A 99 6.15 -8.16 -9.46
N TYR A 100 5.22 -9.03 -9.05
CA TYR A 100 3.86 -8.58 -8.68
C TYR A 100 3.81 -7.72 -7.40
N GLY A 101 4.77 -7.88 -6.48
CA GLY A 101 4.89 -7.01 -5.31
C GLY A 101 5.19 -5.57 -5.71
N GLU A 102 6.11 -5.40 -6.64
CA GLU A 102 6.44 -4.10 -7.22
C GLU A 102 5.23 -3.50 -7.96
N LEU A 103 4.58 -4.27 -8.82
CA LEU A 103 3.38 -3.83 -9.54
C LEU A 103 2.31 -3.32 -8.57
N MET A 104 2.03 -4.05 -7.48
CA MET A 104 1.04 -3.65 -6.49
C MET A 104 1.46 -2.42 -5.69
N LEU A 105 2.76 -2.27 -5.41
CA LEU A 105 3.28 -1.07 -4.76
C LEU A 105 3.16 0.16 -5.67
N MET A 106 3.45 0.02 -6.97
CA MET A 106 3.31 1.10 -7.95
C MET A 106 1.84 1.49 -8.14
N ASP A 107 0.91 0.54 -8.21
CA ASP A 107 -0.53 0.82 -8.24
C ASP A 107 -0.97 1.58 -6.98
N ALA A 108 -0.52 1.17 -5.80
CA ALA A 108 -0.83 1.86 -4.55
C ALA A 108 -0.33 3.31 -4.55
N GLN A 109 0.91 3.57 -4.99
CA GLN A 109 1.47 4.91 -5.10
C GLN A 109 0.72 5.77 -6.13
N ALA A 110 0.31 5.17 -7.26
CA ALA A 110 -0.48 5.86 -8.28
C ALA A 110 -1.83 6.35 -7.73
N ARG A 111 -2.49 5.52 -6.92
CA ARG A 111 -3.77 5.87 -6.26
C ARG A 111 -3.57 6.95 -5.19
N VAL A 112 -2.50 6.87 -4.42
CA VAL A 112 -2.15 7.92 -3.45
C VAL A 112 -1.93 9.27 -4.13
N ASP A 113 -1.22 9.31 -5.26
CA ASP A 113 -1.09 10.54 -6.05
C ASP A 113 -2.45 11.06 -6.55
N GLU A 114 -3.30 10.19 -7.07
CA GLU A 114 -4.64 10.57 -7.53
C GLU A 114 -5.49 11.17 -6.40
N ILE A 115 -5.50 10.53 -5.23
CA ILE A 115 -6.20 11.03 -4.04
C ILE A 115 -5.62 12.38 -3.59
N SER A 116 -4.30 12.53 -3.62
CA SER A 116 -3.63 13.76 -3.22
C SER A 116 -3.96 15.00 -4.08
N ARG A 117 -4.49 14.76 -5.28
CA ARG A 117 -4.97 15.83 -6.18
C ARG A 117 -6.40 16.27 -5.86
N LYS A 118 -7.12 15.48 -5.10
CA LYS A 118 -8.53 15.72 -4.73
C LYS A 118 -8.66 16.21 -3.29
N THR A 119 -7.72 15.87 -2.44
CA THR A 119 -7.69 16.28 -1.03
C THR A 119 -6.26 16.37 -0.51
N GLY A 120 -6.07 17.01 0.64
CA GLY A 120 -4.75 17.15 1.26
C GLY A 120 -4.21 15.81 1.73
N VAL A 121 -3.08 15.39 1.15
CA VAL A 121 -2.29 14.23 1.57
C VAL A 121 -0.81 14.61 1.46
N ARG A 122 -0.06 14.47 2.55
CA ARG A 122 1.35 14.87 2.58
C ARG A 122 2.30 13.74 2.19
N ALA A 123 1.95 12.51 2.54
CA ALA A 123 2.80 11.34 2.34
C ALA A 123 2.00 10.04 2.31
N MET A 124 2.61 9.00 1.77
CA MET A 124 2.25 7.61 1.96
C MET A 124 3.09 7.03 3.07
N MET A 125 2.46 6.31 4.01
CA MET A 125 3.14 5.63 5.12
C MET A 125 2.87 4.14 5.09
N LEU A 126 3.76 3.39 5.72
CA LEU A 126 3.60 1.95 5.96
C LEU A 126 4.38 1.52 7.20
N ASP A 127 4.03 0.36 7.74
CA ASP A 127 4.79 -0.34 8.77
C ASP A 127 5.34 -1.64 8.18
N ALA A 128 6.67 -1.69 7.92
CA ALA A 128 7.31 -2.88 7.38
C ALA A 128 7.28 -4.01 8.42
N ARG A 129 7.02 -5.23 7.97
CA ARG A 129 6.86 -6.39 8.87
C ARG A 129 8.18 -6.89 9.47
N ASN A 130 9.28 -6.62 8.81
CA ASN A 130 10.62 -7.05 9.21
C ASN A 130 11.69 -6.27 8.44
N GLU A 131 12.96 -6.48 8.81
CA GLU A 131 14.11 -5.80 8.20
C GLU A 131 14.21 -6.04 6.68
N ARG A 132 13.97 -7.28 6.24
CA ARG A 132 14.04 -7.62 4.81
C ARG A 132 13.04 -6.81 3.99
N LEU A 133 11.81 -6.64 4.49
CA LEU A 133 10.79 -5.84 3.83
C LEU A 133 11.09 -4.34 3.94
N ALA A 134 11.62 -3.87 5.06
CA ALA A 134 12.06 -2.49 5.18
C ALA A 134 13.13 -2.12 4.14
N LEU A 135 14.16 -2.96 3.98
CA LEU A 135 15.16 -2.81 2.93
C LEU A 135 14.56 -2.87 1.51
N TRP A 136 13.53 -3.69 1.31
CA TRP A 136 12.84 -3.74 0.04
C TRP A 136 12.11 -2.43 -0.26
N TYR A 137 11.39 -1.84 0.71
CA TYR A 137 10.72 -0.54 0.55
C TYR A 137 11.71 0.62 0.37
N GLU A 138 12.88 0.59 1.00
CA GLU A 138 13.94 1.59 0.79
C GLU A 138 14.38 1.70 -0.67
N ARG A 139 14.37 0.59 -1.43
CA ARG A 139 14.66 0.57 -2.87
C ARG A 139 13.65 1.37 -3.70
N TYR A 140 12.49 1.68 -3.12
CA TYR A 140 11.43 2.49 -3.71
C TYR A 140 11.30 3.87 -3.04
N ASP A 141 12.40 4.37 -2.46
CA ASP A 141 12.52 5.69 -1.82
C ASP A 141 11.62 5.90 -0.59
N PHE A 142 11.22 4.83 0.08
CA PHE A 142 10.65 4.96 1.41
C PHE A 142 11.74 5.21 2.45
N ILE A 143 11.50 6.15 3.36
CA ILE A 143 12.43 6.56 4.41
C ILE A 143 11.92 6.05 5.76
N ARG A 144 12.80 5.46 6.55
CA ARG A 144 12.45 4.97 7.89
C ARG A 144 12.28 6.10 8.90
N PHE A 145 11.31 5.92 9.79
CA PHE A 145 11.29 6.65 11.05
C PHE A 145 12.40 6.10 11.98
N PRO A 146 12.99 6.95 12.85
CA PRO A 146 13.97 6.49 13.83
C PRO A 146 13.41 5.34 14.69
N ASP A 147 14.23 4.31 14.92
CA ASP A 147 13.97 3.17 15.80
C ASP A 147 12.70 2.34 15.50
N GLN A 148 12.14 2.43 14.29
CA GLN A 148 10.92 1.72 13.91
C GLN A 148 11.00 1.18 12.49
N PHE A 149 10.13 0.18 12.20
CA PHE A 149 9.85 -0.28 10.83
C PHE A 149 8.82 0.62 10.12
N ARG A 150 8.37 1.68 10.77
CA ARG A 150 7.52 2.68 10.13
C ARG A 150 8.31 3.44 9.08
N MET A 151 7.71 3.63 7.94
CA MET A 151 8.34 4.26 6.79
C MET A 151 7.37 5.23 6.14
N PHE A 152 7.91 6.23 5.46
CA PHE A 152 7.09 7.16 4.67
C PHE A 152 7.75 7.49 3.33
N LYS A 153 6.93 7.92 2.39
CA LYS A 153 7.36 8.51 1.12
C LYS A 153 6.51 9.76 0.88
N SER A 154 7.16 10.90 0.67
CA SER A 154 6.44 12.16 0.42
C SER A 154 5.68 12.12 -0.90
N ILE A 155 4.61 12.91 -1.00
CA ILE A 155 3.87 13.06 -2.27
C ILE A 155 4.77 13.60 -3.38
N ASP A 156 5.70 14.49 -3.06
CA ASP A 156 6.65 15.02 -4.05
C ASP A 156 7.54 13.90 -4.62
N ALA A 157 8.02 12.98 -3.77
CA ALA A 157 8.81 11.83 -4.20
C ALA A 157 7.98 10.83 -5.04
N ILE A 158 6.70 10.63 -4.71
CA ILE A 158 5.79 9.79 -5.51
C ILE A 158 5.58 10.40 -6.90
N ARG A 159 5.37 11.71 -6.98
CA ARG A 159 5.15 12.43 -8.25
C ARG A 159 6.40 12.46 -9.13
N ALA A 160 7.59 12.58 -8.54
CA ALA A 160 8.85 12.60 -9.27
C ALA A 160 9.08 11.31 -10.09
N LEU A 161 8.72 10.14 -9.56
CA LEU A 161 8.83 8.87 -10.28
C LEU A 161 7.94 8.82 -11.53
N ARG A 162 6.71 9.31 -11.46
CA ARG A 162 5.79 9.34 -12.62
C ARG A 162 6.27 10.22 -13.77
N LEU A 163 7.06 11.25 -13.50
CA LEU A 163 7.64 12.09 -14.55
C LEU A 163 8.75 11.38 -15.33
N ILE A 164 9.39 10.38 -14.72
CA ILE A 164 10.44 9.59 -15.36
C ILE A 164 9.83 8.48 -16.23
N GLU A 165 8.75 7.84 -15.78
CA GLU A 165 8.05 6.77 -16.51
C GLU A 165 7.29 7.27 -17.76
N ASN A 166 6.93 8.55 -17.81
CA ASN A 166 6.21 9.17 -18.93
C ASN A 166 7.14 9.85 -19.96
N ARG A 167 8.47 9.65 -19.89
CA ARG A 167 9.46 10.10 -20.87
C ARG A 167 9.99 8.95 -21.71
#